data_ffde68bfc942196e484e97ff167f3853
#
_entry.id   ffde68bfc942196e484e97ff167f3853
#
_cell.length_a   1.000
_cell.length_b   1.000
_cell.length_c   1.000
_cell.angle_alpha   90.00
_cell.angle_beta   90.00
_cell.angle_gamma   90.00
#
_symmetry.space_group_name_H-M   'P 1'
#
loop_
_entity.id
_entity.type
_entity.pdbx_description
1 polymer ?
#
loop_
_entity_poly.entity_id
_entity_poly.type
_entity_poly.pdbx_seq_one_letter_code
_entity_poly.pdbx_strand_id
1 'polypeptide(L)'
;MKQPKFISGPPGTGKTSIFITQKYTELLKKYPHNRIIILSHTNVAADEIRDEILKLPEMQGVTKKSMKYNICTIHSYCKSRLVGRKEVFSYADHMNLTTIDSLFKLQRVTESEFNADKHKFYRYLADAHGKGNTLKEHWKTCDKQIYKPYNLNSVEQMASPYFQYKKDNHVCDYADMIQDFIDKAVEPDIDALIVDEAQDSNVPQREALDKMATKAKEYYFVGDADQTIFEFAGSDADYYHRLSREAEQLEQGHRCGKTINNLCKRIIRPIWNHYGYERAWKPTDVIGNHYHLPSLDKRCSAMTALLDKIKHTDETFLFTYRGTPSDSWVKXXXXVKKFFKQQGIEFAHVGNTAHVPKKELRCHKLWPDFCRGTPMPLKQIKDFWQYMGSKVIVHGRGEETFDEWVDREYTLDYMIYHKYLKEDAGRERDFALIRKKTDPDRLIYIRKILNKGYDDGEVRVKYANIHTVKGLTFDNVVVDLTATRQEDYFTQLRLKYVAYSRGKFDCWTVASQGKYTLGVR
;
A
#
# COMPACT_ATOMS: atom_id res chain seq x y z
N MET A 1 34.09 5.14 3.63
CA MET A 1 32.68 5.38 4.04
C MET A 1 32.37 4.54 5.27
N LYS A 2 31.56 5.06 6.19
CA LYS A 2 31.15 4.35 7.40
C LYS A 2 30.16 3.24 7.04
N GLN A 3 30.43 2.02 7.47
CA GLN A 3 29.52 0.90 7.23
C GLN A 3 28.38 0.92 8.25
N PRO A 4 27.12 0.72 7.83
CA PRO A 4 26.03 0.61 8.77
C PRO A 4 26.09 -0.70 9.57
N LYS A 5 25.71 -0.66 10.84
CA LYS A 5 25.40 -1.87 11.61
C LYS A 5 24.05 -2.38 11.14
N PHE A 6 24.01 -3.59 10.61
CA PHE A 6 22.74 -4.15 10.10
C PHE A 6 22.04 -4.95 11.21
N ILE A 7 20.79 -4.61 11.44
CA ILE A 7 19.87 -5.30 12.36
C ILE A 7 18.88 -6.04 11.50
N SER A 8 19.01 -7.34 11.49
CA SER A 8 18.24 -8.20 10.59
C SER A 8 17.11 -8.88 11.38
N GLY A 9 15.87 -8.70 10.93
CA GLY A 9 14.72 -9.30 11.58
C GLY A 9 13.70 -9.82 10.58
N PRO A 10 13.34 -11.10 10.64
CA PRO A 10 12.21 -11.63 9.87
C PRO A 10 10.90 -10.88 10.12
N PRO A 11 9.85 -11.14 9.31
CA PRO A 11 8.57 -10.45 9.49
C PRO A 11 7.98 -10.62 10.89
N GLY A 12 7.56 -9.50 11.47
CA GLY A 12 6.90 -9.51 12.78
C GLY A 12 7.82 -9.69 13.98
N THR A 13 9.13 -9.46 13.84
CA THR A 13 10.06 -9.50 14.97
C THR A 13 10.20 -8.17 15.72
N GLY A 14 9.33 -7.20 15.43
CA GLY A 14 9.33 -5.94 16.15
C GLY A 14 10.42 -4.96 15.72
N LYS A 15 10.94 -5.07 14.49
CA LYS A 15 11.96 -4.17 13.96
C LYS A 15 11.63 -2.70 14.23
N THR A 16 10.46 -2.27 13.79
CA THR A 16 10.03 -0.87 13.90
C THR A 16 9.54 -0.54 15.30
N SER A 17 8.59 -1.30 15.83
CA SER A 17 7.90 -0.97 17.09
C SER A 17 8.74 -1.27 18.35
N ILE A 18 9.61 -2.28 18.32
CA ILE A 18 10.42 -2.67 19.49
C ILE A 18 11.84 -2.17 19.33
N PHE A 19 12.58 -2.66 18.32
CA PHE A 19 14.01 -2.35 18.21
C PHE A 19 14.26 -0.84 18.00
N ILE A 20 13.56 -0.20 17.05
CA ILE A 20 13.82 1.24 16.76
C ILE A 20 13.49 2.08 18.00
N THR A 21 12.38 1.77 18.72
CA THR A 21 11.99 2.50 19.93
C THR A 21 13.03 2.32 21.04
N GLN A 22 13.47 1.08 21.28
CA GLN A 22 14.51 0.81 22.29
C GLN A 22 15.83 1.49 21.93
N LYS A 23 16.24 1.38 20.67
CA LYS A 23 17.49 2.01 20.20
C LYS A 23 17.42 3.53 20.29
N TYR A 24 16.28 4.12 19.96
CA TYR A 24 16.08 5.56 20.09
C TYR A 24 16.22 6.01 21.56
N THR A 25 15.62 5.26 22.49
CA THR A 25 15.76 5.53 23.95
C THR A 25 17.23 5.47 24.39
N GLU A 26 17.98 4.47 23.92
CA GLU A 26 19.42 4.37 24.21
C GLU A 26 20.20 5.58 23.68
N LEU A 27 19.87 6.01 22.46
CA LEU A 27 20.53 7.13 21.82
C LEU A 27 20.19 8.47 22.48
N LEU A 28 18.97 8.63 23.01
CA LEU A 28 18.58 9.86 23.75
C LEU A 28 19.43 10.08 25.00
N LYS A 29 19.97 9.03 25.60
CA LYS A 29 20.90 9.14 26.75
C LYS A 29 22.25 9.75 26.34
N LYS A 30 22.57 9.74 25.05
CA LYS A 30 23.89 10.18 24.53
C LYS A 30 23.78 11.46 23.68
N TYR A 31 22.65 11.65 23.00
CA TYR A 31 22.51 12.68 21.97
C TYR A 31 21.16 13.38 22.08
N PRO A 32 21.09 14.67 21.79
CA PRO A 32 19.79 15.36 21.77
C PRO A 32 18.90 14.83 20.61
N HIS A 33 17.58 14.83 20.83
CA HIS A 33 16.63 14.23 19.91
C HIS A 33 16.73 14.76 18.46
N ASN A 34 17.08 16.04 18.29
CA ASN A 34 17.18 16.69 16.99
C ASN A 34 18.44 16.29 16.20
N ARG A 35 19.35 15.54 16.80
CA ARG A 35 20.56 15.00 16.14
C ARG A 35 20.46 13.48 15.91
N ILE A 36 19.30 12.87 16.24
CA ILE A 36 18.99 11.47 15.95
C ILE A 36 17.99 11.45 14.81
N ILE A 37 18.39 10.89 13.68
CA ILE A 37 17.56 10.85 12.47
C ILE A 37 17.07 9.40 12.24
N ILE A 38 15.78 9.26 11.99
CA ILE A 38 15.17 7.97 11.58
C ILE A 38 14.51 8.16 10.22
N LEU A 39 14.90 7.35 9.26
CA LEU A 39 14.38 7.43 7.90
C LEU A 39 13.62 6.15 7.55
N SER A 40 12.54 6.30 6.81
CA SER A 40 11.73 5.19 6.29
C SER A 40 11.42 5.41 4.82
N HIS A 41 10.81 4.41 4.15
CA HIS A 41 10.46 4.51 2.74
C HIS A 41 9.06 5.14 2.53
N THR A 42 8.19 5.10 3.55
CA THR A 42 6.81 5.62 3.40
C THR A 42 6.46 6.59 4.54
N ASN A 43 5.55 7.51 4.24
CA ASN A 43 5.04 8.43 5.25
C ASN A 43 4.28 7.69 6.36
N VAL A 44 3.55 6.62 6.01
CA VAL A 44 2.80 5.81 6.99
C VAL A 44 3.76 5.21 8.02
N ALA A 45 4.84 4.57 7.57
CA ALA A 45 5.83 3.98 8.48
C ALA A 45 6.51 5.06 9.34
N ALA A 46 6.86 6.20 8.74
CA ALA A 46 7.44 7.32 9.50
C ALA A 46 6.45 7.87 10.55
N ASP A 47 5.16 7.92 10.21
CA ASP A 47 4.10 8.35 11.15
C ASP A 47 3.97 7.35 12.32
N GLU A 48 3.98 6.06 12.03
CA GLU A 48 3.93 5.00 13.05
C GLU A 48 5.13 5.10 14.02
N ILE A 49 6.32 5.31 13.48
CA ILE A 49 7.55 5.48 14.29
C ILE A 49 7.38 6.71 15.21
N ARG A 50 6.90 7.84 14.67
CA ARG A 50 6.67 9.06 15.47
C ARG A 50 5.67 8.80 16.60
N ASP A 51 4.58 8.08 16.31
CA ASP A 51 3.55 7.77 17.31
C ASP A 51 4.10 6.89 18.43
N GLU A 52 4.96 5.91 18.10
CA GLU A 52 5.59 5.06 19.11
C GLU A 52 6.59 5.84 19.97
N ILE A 53 7.44 6.65 19.34
CA ILE A 53 8.45 7.43 20.04
C ILE A 53 7.82 8.50 20.95
N LEU A 54 6.70 9.11 20.55
CA LEU A 54 6.00 10.10 21.39
C LEU A 54 5.42 9.52 22.68
N LYS A 55 5.29 8.19 22.78
CA LYS A 55 4.86 7.52 24.01
C LYS A 55 5.97 7.47 25.08
N LEU A 56 7.22 7.73 24.68
CA LEU A 56 8.37 7.67 25.60
C LEU A 56 8.34 8.85 26.58
N PRO A 57 8.59 8.63 27.89
CA PRO A 57 8.63 9.72 28.87
C PRO A 57 9.61 10.84 28.51
N GLU A 58 10.72 10.51 27.87
CA GLU A 58 11.77 11.45 27.47
C GLU A 58 11.31 12.44 26.38
N MET A 59 10.17 12.16 25.75
CA MET A 59 9.61 12.99 24.67
C MET A 59 8.52 13.95 25.15
N GLN A 60 8.36 14.08 26.45
CA GLN A 60 7.37 15.01 27.02
C GLN A 60 7.63 16.44 26.52
N GLY A 61 6.59 17.08 25.97
CA GLY A 61 6.70 18.43 25.39
C GLY A 61 7.11 18.46 23.91
N VAL A 62 7.52 17.34 23.34
CA VAL A 62 7.83 17.24 21.90
C VAL A 62 6.54 16.96 21.12
N THR A 63 6.36 17.63 19.97
CA THR A 63 5.16 17.45 19.14
C THR A 63 5.44 16.57 17.93
N LYS A 64 4.42 15.87 17.44
CA LYS A 64 4.53 15.07 16.21
C LYS A 64 4.99 15.93 15.02
N LYS A 65 4.57 17.21 15.01
CA LYS A 65 4.95 18.17 13.94
C LYS A 65 6.47 18.46 13.95
N SER A 66 7.04 18.71 15.14
CA SER A 66 8.50 18.99 15.25
C SER A 66 9.34 17.78 14.87
N MET A 67 8.85 16.57 15.16
CA MET A 67 9.57 15.32 14.82
C MET A 67 9.65 15.06 13.32
N LYS A 68 8.84 15.71 12.48
CA LYS A 68 8.88 15.53 11.02
C LYS A 68 10.24 15.90 10.39
N TYR A 69 11.06 16.69 11.10
CA TYR A 69 12.40 17.05 10.64
C TYR A 69 13.43 15.95 10.85
N ASN A 70 13.16 15.06 11.81
CA ASN A 70 14.08 14.00 12.25
C ASN A 70 13.59 12.59 11.87
N ILE A 71 12.27 12.39 11.82
CA ILE A 71 11.66 11.10 11.53
C ILE A 71 10.74 11.31 10.31
N CYS A 72 11.23 10.91 9.14
CA CYS A 72 10.56 11.20 7.87
C CYS A 72 11.01 10.21 6.78
N THR A 73 10.56 10.42 5.56
CA THR A 73 11.04 9.59 4.44
C THR A 73 12.41 10.08 3.95
N ILE A 74 13.18 9.18 3.31
CA ILE A 74 14.47 9.53 2.70
C ILE A 74 14.31 10.73 1.77
N HIS A 75 13.31 10.73 0.90
CA HIS A 75 13.04 11.83 -0.04
C HIS A 75 12.74 13.15 0.69
N SER A 76 11.89 13.10 1.73
CA SER A 76 11.56 14.30 2.51
C SER A 76 12.78 14.89 3.20
N TYR A 77 13.63 14.03 3.74
CA TYR A 77 14.87 14.48 4.38
C TYR A 77 15.80 15.16 3.35
N CYS A 78 16.06 14.49 2.24
CA CYS A 78 16.91 15.05 1.16
C CYS A 78 16.38 16.40 0.71
N LYS A 79 15.09 16.49 0.37
CA LYS A 79 14.46 17.74 -0.07
C LYS A 79 14.60 18.86 0.96
N SER A 80 14.44 18.54 2.26
CA SER A 80 14.50 19.55 3.34
C SER A 80 15.89 20.18 3.50
N ARG A 81 16.95 19.54 2.99
CA ARG A 81 18.35 20.00 3.11
C ARG A 81 18.84 20.76 1.87
N LEU A 82 18.00 20.91 0.86
CA LEU A 82 18.38 21.63 -0.36
C LEU A 82 18.06 23.14 -0.24
N VAL A 83 18.96 23.96 -0.73
CA VAL A 83 18.76 25.39 -0.83
C VAL A 83 17.88 25.67 -2.07
N GLY A 84 16.91 26.58 -1.96
CA GLY A 84 16.02 26.92 -3.05
C GLY A 84 14.99 25.80 -3.31
N ARG A 85 14.04 25.65 -2.39
CA ARG A 85 13.00 24.60 -2.44
C ARG A 85 12.26 24.57 -3.76
N LYS A 86 12.49 23.52 -4.55
CA LYS A 86 11.75 23.27 -5.79
C LYS A 86 10.38 22.67 -5.47
N GLU A 87 9.39 23.01 -6.28
CA GLU A 87 8.07 22.34 -6.25
C GLU A 87 8.20 20.91 -6.77
N VAL A 88 7.31 20.03 -6.34
CA VAL A 88 7.29 18.66 -6.84
C VAL A 88 6.52 18.60 -8.16
N PHE A 89 7.10 17.98 -9.18
CA PHE A 89 6.48 17.78 -10.49
C PHE A 89 5.07 17.20 -10.34
N SER A 90 4.10 17.89 -10.89
CA SER A 90 2.66 17.65 -10.66
C SER A 90 1.93 17.28 -11.96
N TYR A 91 0.64 17.01 -11.84
CA TYR A 91 -0.25 16.85 -13.00
C TYR A 91 -0.27 18.12 -13.87
N ALA A 92 -0.29 19.32 -13.25
CA ALA A 92 -0.27 20.58 -13.99
C ALA A 92 1.01 20.69 -14.84
N ASP A 93 2.16 20.28 -14.31
CA ASP A 93 3.41 20.27 -15.05
C ASP A 93 3.38 19.28 -16.22
N HIS A 94 2.80 18.10 -16.02
CA HIS A 94 2.60 17.13 -17.11
C HIS A 94 1.72 17.74 -18.22
N MET A 95 0.63 18.40 -17.84
CA MET A 95 -0.27 19.04 -18.82
C MET A 95 0.45 20.17 -19.56
N ASN A 96 1.28 20.96 -18.88
CA ASN A 96 2.08 21.99 -19.55
C ASN A 96 3.04 21.36 -20.57
N LEU A 97 3.71 20.26 -20.21
CA LEU A 97 4.54 19.51 -21.17
C LEU A 97 3.74 19.06 -22.39
N THR A 98 2.47 18.65 -22.22
CA THR A 98 1.64 18.21 -23.34
C THR A 98 1.28 19.37 -24.30
N THR A 99 1.40 20.62 -23.87
CA THR A 99 1.17 21.79 -24.75
C THR A 99 2.41 22.18 -25.55
N ILE A 100 3.60 21.94 -25.01
CA ILE A 100 4.85 22.41 -25.62
C ILE A 100 5.57 21.32 -26.42
N ASP A 101 5.28 20.05 -26.18
CA ASP A 101 5.98 18.96 -26.86
C ASP A 101 5.00 17.94 -27.45
N SER A 102 5.18 17.65 -28.75
CA SER A 102 4.29 16.78 -29.53
C SER A 102 4.28 15.32 -29.03
N LEU A 103 5.38 14.83 -28.50
CA LEU A 103 5.46 13.45 -27.97
C LEU A 103 4.64 13.31 -26.68
N PHE A 104 4.61 14.37 -25.86
CA PHE A 104 3.77 14.38 -24.65
C PHE A 104 2.28 14.58 -24.98
N LYS A 105 1.92 15.26 -26.08
CA LYS A 105 0.52 15.42 -26.51
C LYS A 105 -0.21 14.10 -26.66
N LEU A 106 0.48 13.05 -27.06
CA LEU A 106 -0.07 11.71 -27.23
C LEU A 106 -0.31 11.00 -25.88
N GLN A 107 0.12 11.59 -24.78
CA GLN A 107 0.10 10.98 -23.44
C GLN A 107 -0.88 11.69 -22.50
N ARG A 108 -1.86 12.42 -23.04
CA ARG A 108 -2.86 13.10 -22.21
C ARG A 108 -3.66 12.09 -21.38
N VAL A 109 -3.74 12.36 -20.10
CA VAL A 109 -4.53 11.60 -19.12
C VAL A 109 -5.32 12.58 -18.27
N THR A 110 -6.39 12.13 -17.64
CA THR A 110 -7.13 12.97 -16.69
C THR A 110 -6.33 13.07 -15.37
N GLU A 111 -6.64 14.09 -14.58
CA GLU A 111 -6.00 14.27 -13.27
C GLU A 111 -6.16 13.04 -12.38
N SER A 112 -7.34 12.42 -12.40
CA SER A 112 -7.61 11.20 -11.62
C SER A 112 -6.82 9.98 -12.10
N GLU A 113 -6.38 9.99 -13.35
CA GLU A 113 -5.57 8.90 -13.95
C GLU A 113 -4.08 9.18 -13.84
N PHE A 114 -3.69 10.45 -13.64
CA PHE A 114 -2.28 10.81 -13.58
C PHE A 114 -1.66 10.29 -12.29
N ASN A 115 -0.64 9.50 -12.46
CA ASN A 115 0.22 9.04 -11.38
C ASN A 115 1.59 8.85 -12.01
N ALA A 116 2.54 9.70 -11.63
CA ALA A 116 3.88 9.68 -12.22
C ALA A 116 4.54 8.30 -12.07
N ASP A 117 4.30 7.61 -10.95
CA ASP A 117 4.88 6.28 -10.72
C ASP A 117 4.30 5.20 -11.65
N LYS A 118 3.07 5.42 -12.16
CA LYS A 118 2.41 4.47 -13.08
C LYS A 118 2.59 4.85 -14.54
N HIS A 119 2.85 6.12 -14.82
CA HIS A 119 3.07 6.59 -16.19
C HIS A 119 4.38 5.99 -16.71
N LYS A 120 4.31 5.23 -17.77
CA LYS A 120 5.42 4.36 -18.23
C LYS A 120 6.71 5.11 -18.57
N PHE A 121 6.61 6.34 -19.07
CA PHE A 121 7.77 7.18 -19.34
C PHE A 121 8.48 7.58 -18.03
N TYR A 122 7.75 8.19 -17.09
CA TYR A 122 8.34 8.62 -15.80
C TYR A 122 8.85 7.43 -15.01
N ARG A 123 8.11 6.32 -15.04
CA ARG A 123 8.54 5.07 -14.41
C ARG A 123 9.86 4.57 -15.01
N TYR A 124 10.01 4.63 -16.34
CA TYR A 124 11.27 4.24 -16.98
C TYR A 124 12.45 5.06 -16.46
N LEU A 125 12.28 6.39 -16.37
CA LEU A 125 13.32 7.29 -15.84
C LEU A 125 13.66 6.95 -14.38
N ALA A 126 12.62 6.72 -13.56
CA ALA A 126 12.78 6.39 -12.13
C ALA A 126 13.49 5.03 -11.95
N ASP A 127 13.12 4.02 -12.74
CA ASP A 127 13.72 2.68 -12.66
C ASP A 127 15.20 2.73 -13.12
N ALA A 128 15.52 3.51 -14.16
CA ALA A 128 16.90 3.69 -14.62
C ALA A 128 17.74 4.39 -13.54
N HIS A 129 17.25 5.49 -12.99
CA HIS A 129 17.92 6.25 -11.92
C HIS A 129 18.11 5.36 -10.67
N GLY A 130 17.05 4.64 -10.27
CA GLY A 130 17.10 3.79 -9.06
C GLY A 130 18.19 2.72 -9.12
N LYS A 131 18.55 2.28 -10.33
CA LYS A 131 19.65 1.31 -10.55
C LYS A 131 21.02 1.97 -10.75
N GLY A 132 21.06 3.30 -10.75
CA GLY A 132 22.29 4.03 -11.08
C GLY A 132 22.68 3.90 -12.55
N ASN A 133 21.73 3.65 -13.44
CA ASN A 133 21.98 3.39 -14.86
C ASN A 133 21.66 4.61 -15.72
N THR A 134 22.42 4.78 -16.79
CA THR A 134 21.96 5.65 -17.89
C THR A 134 20.74 5.06 -18.57
N LEU A 135 20.00 5.85 -19.34
CA LEU A 135 18.83 5.35 -20.10
C LEU A 135 19.19 4.18 -21.01
N LYS A 136 20.36 4.25 -21.68
CA LYS A 136 20.84 3.19 -22.58
C LYS A 136 21.17 1.89 -21.82
N GLU A 137 21.85 2.01 -20.68
CA GLU A 137 22.19 0.84 -19.85
C GLU A 137 20.94 0.16 -19.33
N HIS A 138 19.99 0.96 -18.81
CA HIS A 138 18.72 0.39 -18.34
C HIS A 138 17.98 -0.33 -19.47
N TRP A 139 17.93 0.25 -20.67
CA TRP A 139 17.25 -0.36 -21.83
C TRP A 139 17.83 -1.74 -22.22
N LYS A 140 19.14 -1.95 -22.01
CA LYS A 140 19.78 -3.25 -22.31
C LYS A 140 19.32 -4.36 -21.38
N THR A 141 18.99 -4.02 -20.13
CA THR A 141 18.74 -5.00 -19.05
C THR A 141 17.27 -5.09 -18.61
N CYS A 142 16.42 -4.10 -18.94
CA CYS A 142 15.05 -4.07 -18.48
C CYS A 142 14.10 -4.98 -19.29
N ASP A 143 12.98 -5.35 -18.68
CA ASP A 143 11.86 -5.97 -19.40
C ASP A 143 11.11 -4.91 -20.20
N LYS A 144 11.37 -4.83 -21.46
CA LYS A 144 10.83 -3.83 -22.40
C LYS A 144 9.29 -3.85 -22.48
N GLN A 145 8.64 -4.98 -22.15
CA GLN A 145 7.18 -5.10 -22.17
C GLN A 145 6.52 -4.17 -21.15
N ILE A 146 7.21 -3.91 -20.03
CA ILE A 146 6.70 -3.03 -18.96
C ILE A 146 6.48 -1.62 -19.50
N TYR A 147 7.36 -1.17 -20.40
CA TYR A 147 7.39 0.23 -20.85
C TYR A 147 6.67 0.48 -22.18
N LYS A 148 6.08 -0.54 -22.81
CA LYS A 148 5.30 -0.33 -24.04
C LYS A 148 4.21 0.74 -23.83
N PRO A 149 3.99 1.66 -24.80
CA PRO A 149 4.46 1.61 -26.20
C PRO A 149 5.84 2.23 -26.46
N TYR A 150 6.56 2.70 -25.44
CA TYR A 150 7.84 3.37 -25.62
C TYR A 150 8.94 2.41 -26.07
N ASN A 151 9.90 2.96 -26.84
CA ASN A 151 11.19 2.36 -27.17
C ASN A 151 12.29 3.32 -26.70
N LEU A 152 13.55 2.91 -26.79
CA LEU A 152 14.68 3.71 -26.31
C LEU A 152 14.71 5.11 -26.97
N ASN A 153 14.54 5.16 -28.30
CA ASN A 153 14.58 6.42 -29.04
C ASN A 153 13.47 7.39 -28.54
N SER A 154 12.25 6.89 -28.37
CA SER A 154 11.15 7.73 -27.88
C SER A 154 11.40 8.21 -26.45
N VAL A 155 11.98 7.35 -25.59
CA VAL A 155 12.33 7.76 -24.21
C VAL A 155 13.40 8.86 -24.23
N GLU A 156 14.46 8.69 -25.03
CA GLU A 156 15.55 9.68 -25.14
C GLU A 156 15.04 11.01 -25.68
N GLN A 157 14.18 10.97 -26.70
CA GLN A 157 13.58 12.19 -27.28
C GLN A 157 12.70 12.93 -26.27
N MET A 158 11.93 12.21 -25.43
CA MET A 158 11.09 12.81 -24.41
C MET A 158 11.88 13.27 -23.18
N ALA A 159 13.00 12.61 -22.88
CA ALA A 159 13.78 12.93 -21.68
C ALA A 159 14.37 14.34 -21.72
N SER A 160 14.88 14.77 -22.90
CA SER A 160 15.49 16.10 -23.03
C SER A 160 14.49 17.24 -22.71
N PRO A 161 13.32 17.34 -23.35
CA PRO A 161 12.36 18.40 -23.00
C PRO A 161 11.82 18.25 -21.55
N TYR A 162 11.69 17.03 -21.02
CA TYR A 162 11.30 16.84 -19.63
C TYR A 162 12.31 17.43 -18.66
N PHE A 163 13.58 17.12 -18.84
CA PHE A 163 14.66 17.64 -17.97
C PHE A 163 14.77 19.17 -18.12
N GLN A 164 14.64 19.69 -19.34
CA GLN A 164 14.68 21.14 -19.59
C GLN A 164 13.50 21.83 -18.89
N TYR A 165 12.29 21.27 -19.03
CA TYR A 165 11.09 21.80 -18.36
C TYR A 165 11.29 21.89 -16.84
N LYS A 166 11.80 20.82 -16.21
CA LYS A 166 12.05 20.83 -14.76
C LYS A 166 13.02 21.95 -14.35
N LYS A 167 14.04 22.18 -15.16
CA LYS A 167 15.03 23.22 -14.91
C LYS A 167 14.42 24.63 -15.03
N ASP A 168 13.69 24.87 -16.12
CA ASP A 168 13.12 26.20 -16.44
C ASP A 168 12.02 26.61 -15.45
N ASN A 169 11.26 25.63 -14.94
CA ASN A 169 10.12 25.88 -14.05
C ASN A 169 10.47 25.66 -12.57
N HIS A 170 11.74 25.36 -12.25
CA HIS A 170 12.20 25.10 -10.87
C HIS A 170 11.40 23.99 -10.16
N VAL A 171 11.00 22.94 -10.89
CA VAL A 171 10.35 21.77 -10.29
C VAL A 171 11.32 20.59 -10.21
N CYS A 172 11.02 19.63 -9.34
CA CYS A 172 11.84 18.44 -9.17
C CYS A 172 10.97 17.19 -9.04
N ASP A 173 11.47 16.06 -9.51
CA ASP A 173 10.86 14.76 -9.21
C ASP A 173 11.61 14.09 -8.04
N TYR A 174 11.18 12.89 -7.68
CA TYR A 174 11.77 12.14 -6.55
C TYR A 174 13.24 11.77 -6.82
N ALA A 175 13.61 11.49 -8.07
CA ALA A 175 15.00 11.20 -8.43
C ALA A 175 15.89 12.44 -8.21
N ASP A 176 15.39 13.62 -8.62
CA ASP A 176 16.12 14.88 -8.42
C ASP A 176 16.38 15.16 -6.93
N MET A 177 15.40 14.88 -6.07
CA MET A 177 15.56 15.12 -4.61
C MET A 177 16.77 14.39 -4.05
N ILE A 178 16.94 13.13 -4.47
CA ILE A 178 18.07 12.29 -4.02
C ILE A 178 19.36 12.78 -4.68
N GLN A 179 19.34 12.97 -6.02
CA GLN A 179 20.56 13.37 -6.76
C GLN A 179 21.06 14.76 -6.34
N ASP A 180 20.16 15.74 -6.23
CA ASP A 180 20.53 17.08 -5.77
C ASP A 180 21.13 17.05 -4.35
N PHE A 181 20.61 16.19 -3.48
CA PHE A 181 21.18 16.02 -2.13
C PHE A 181 22.60 15.45 -2.22
N ILE A 182 22.81 14.42 -3.04
CA ILE A 182 24.15 13.82 -3.22
C ILE A 182 25.13 14.88 -3.74
N ASP A 183 24.73 15.65 -4.74
CA ASP A 183 25.63 16.58 -5.45
C ASP A 183 25.86 17.90 -4.69
N LYS A 184 24.82 18.44 -4.05
CA LYS A 184 24.77 19.84 -3.62
C LYS A 184 24.67 20.04 -2.11
N ALA A 185 24.07 19.09 -1.37
CA ALA A 185 23.83 19.29 0.05
C ALA A 185 25.13 19.22 0.86
N VAL A 186 25.24 20.06 1.89
CA VAL A 186 26.27 19.94 2.89
C VAL A 186 25.96 18.73 3.78
N GLU A 187 27.00 17.97 4.13
CA GLU A 187 26.86 16.82 5.03
C GLU A 187 26.17 17.24 6.34
N PRO A 188 25.07 16.63 6.70
CA PRO A 188 24.34 17.06 7.89
C PRO A 188 25.12 16.76 9.17
N ASP A 189 24.99 17.65 10.14
CA ASP A 189 25.60 17.50 11.46
C ASP A 189 24.64 16.71 12.36
N ILE A 190 24.72 15.38 12.27
CA ILE A 190 23.88 14.43 13.02
C ILE A 190 24.77 13.48 13.82
N ASP A 191 24.24 12.96 14.93
CA ASP A 191 24.98 12.01 15.78
C ASP A 191 24.57 10.56 15.48
N ALA A 192 23.33 10.32 15.11
CA ALA A 192 22.85 8.98 14.82
C ALA A 192 21.90 8.96 13.61
N LEU A 193 22.02 7.91 12.79
CA LEU A 193 21.13 7.64 11.66
C LEU A 193 20.61 6.20 11.76
N ILE A 194 19.31 6.04 11.75
CA ILE A 194 18.61 4.75 11.68
C ILE A 194 17.78 4.74 10.40
N VAL A 195 17.87 3.67 9.60
CA VAL A 195 17.11 3.52 8.36
C VAL A 195 16.22 2.28 8.49
N ASP A 196 14.91 2.49 8.54
CA ASP A 196 13.93 1.39 8.62
C ASP A 196 13.62 0.84 7.23
N GLU A 197 13.38 -0.47 7.13
CA GLU A 197 13.17 -1.22 5.88
C GLU A 197 14.31 -0.95 4.89
N ALA A 198 15.55 -0.86 5.40
CA ALA A 198 16.73 -0.45 4.62
C ALA A 198 16.91 -1.24 3.32
N GLN A 199 16.50 -2.54 3.30
CA GLN A 199 16.62 -3.39 2.12
C GLN A 199 15.83 -2.90 0.89
N ASP A 200 14.95 -1.92 1.07
CA ASP A 200 14.20 -1.33 -0.04
C ASP A 200 14.93 -0.13 -0.68
N SER A 201 16.04 0.30 -0.08
CA SER A 201 16.82 1.44 -0.61
C SER A 201 17.51 1.06 -1.93
N ASN A 202 17.32 1.90 -2.94
CA ASN A 202 17.98 1.77 -4.23
C ASN A 202 19.40 2.37 -4.21
N VAL A 203 20.14 2.25 -5.32
CA VAL A 203 21.54 2.66 -5.38
C VAL A 203 21.74 4.14 -5.00
N PRO A 204 21.06 5.13 -5.62
CA PRO A 204 21.25 6.53 -5.20
C PRO A 204 20.79 6.82 -3.77
N GLN A 205 19.73 6.16 -3.29
CA GLN A 205 19.29 6.33 -1.91
C GLN A 205 20.37 5.87 -0.93
N ARG A 206 21.05 4.74 -1.21
CA ARG A 206 22.17 4.29 -0.35
C ARG A 206 23.31 5.30 -0.36
N GLU A 207 23.66 5.84 -1.52
CA GLU A 207 24.69 6.88 -1.63
C GLU A 207 24.32 8.13 -0.81
N ALA A 208 23.05 8.55 -0.87
CA ALA A 208 22.57 9.68 -0.04
C ALA A 208 22.63 9.33 1.46
N LEU A 209 22.27 8.10 1.86
CA LEU A 209 22.34 7.64 3.25
C LEU A 209 23.78 7.62 3.76
N ASP A 210 24.73 7.16 2.95
CA ASP A 210 26.16 7.17 3.29
C ASP A 210 26.69 8.60 3.46
N LYS A 211 26.27 9.51 2.59
CA LYS A 211 26.59 10.93 2.72
C LYS A 211 26.02 11.52 4.02
N MET A 212 24.77 11.18 4.36
CA MET A 212 24.15 11.61 5.63
C MET A 212 24.93 11.09 6.83
N ALA A 213 25.41 9.85 6.75
CA ALA A 213 26.10 9.18 7.86
C ALA A 213 27.58 9.58 8.02
N THR A 214 28.14 10.42 7.13
CA THR A 214 29.57 10.77 7.13
C THR A 214 30.04 11.27 8.51
N LYS A 215 29.26 12.13 9.16
CA LYS A 215 29.58 12.67 10.48
C LYS A 215 28.91 11.93 11.64
N ALA A 216 27.97 11.03 11.36
CA ALA A 216 27.23 10.32 12.40
C ALA A 216 28.15 9.40 13.21
N LYS A 217 27.96 9.35 14.52
CA LYS A 217 28.69 8.43 15.42
C LYS A 217 28.10 7.03 15.37
N GLU A 218 26.77 6.95 15.18
CA GLU A 218 26.01 5.69 15.09
C GLU A 218 25.25 5.63 13.78
N TYR A 219 25.33 4.48 13.06
CA TYR A 219 24.67 4.29 11.77
C TYR A 219 24.10 2.89 11.71
N TYR A 220 22.78 2.79 11.61
CA TYR A 220 22.03 1.53 11.63
C TYR A 220 21.15 1.37 10.40
N PHE A 221 21.22 0.20 9.79
CA PHE A 221 20.20 -0.31 8.87
C PHE A 221 19.35 -1.33 9.62
N VAL A 222 18.04 -1.18 9.57
CA VAL A 222 17.07 -2.11 10.16
C VAL A 222 16.26 -2.68 9.02
N GLY A 223 16.19 -4.02 8.90
CA GLY A 223 15.50 -4.57 7.74
C GLY A 223 15.47 -6.09 7.69
N ASP A 224 15.10 -6.59 6.52
CA ASP A 224 15.00 -8.01 6.23
C ASP A 224 15.39 -8.26 4.77
N ALA A 225 16.59 -8.78 4.52
CA ALA A 225 17.08 -9.07 3.16
C ALA A 225 16.13 -10.01 2.40
N ASP A 226 15.45 -10.92 3.12
CA ASP A 226 14.49 -11.86 2.51
C ASP A 226 13.20 -11.18 2.03
N GLN A 227 12.98 -9.90 2.40
CA GLN A 227 11.86 -9.09 1.92
C GLN A 227 12.27 -8.06 0.86
N THR A 228 13.46 -8.18 0.23
CA THR A 228 13.87 -7.32 -0.88
C THR A 228 13.09 -7.74 -2.13
N ILE A 229 12.00 -7.01 -2.43
CA ILE A 229 11.13 -7.31 -3.57
C ILE A 229 11.03 -6.13 -4.56
N PHE A 230 11.83 -5.07 -4.37
CA PHE A 230 11.85 -3.88 -5.24
C PHE A 230 13.10 -3.81 -6.11
N GLU A 231 13.69 -4.97 -6.47
CA GLU A 231 14.88 -5.05 -7.33
C GLU A 231 14.63 -4.40 -8.70
N PHE A 232 13.40 -4.46 -9.20
CA PHE A 232 13.05 -3.77 -10.44
C PHE A 232 13.24 -2.24 -10.34
N ALA A 233 13.13 -1.68 -9.12
CA ALA A 233 13.32 -0.26 -8.83
C ALA A 233 14.72 0.08 -8.27
N GLY A 234 15.64 -0.90 -8.30
CA GLY A 234 17.04 -0.67 -7.95
C GLY A 234 17.47 -1.12 -6.55
N SER A 235 16.59 -1.78 -5.77
CA SER A 235 17.02 -2.41 -4.52
C SER A 235 17.99 -3.56 -4.82
N ASP A 236 18.95 -3.79 -3.95
CA ASP A 236 20.05 -4.74 -4.18
C ASP A 236 20.01 -5.86 -3.13
N ALA A 237 19.34 -6.95 -3.47
CA ALA A 237 19.19 -8.09 -2.55
C ALA A 237 20.56 -8.69 -2.17
N ASP A 238 21.50 -8.79 -3.13
CA ASP A 238 22.84 -9.33 -2.86
C ASP A 238 23.57 -8.51 -1.79
N TYR A 239 23.51 -7.19 -1.88
CA TYR A 239 24.12 -6.30 -0.88
C TYR A 239 23.56 -6.57 0.52
N TYR A 240 22.23 -6.64 0.66
CA TYR A 240 21.60 -6.83 1.97
C TYR A 240 21.79 -8.26 2.50
N HIS A 241 21.86 -9.27 1.64
CA HIS A 241 22.20 -10.63 2.07
C HIS A 241 23.64 -10.72 2.58
N ARG A 242 24.60 -10.01 1.92
CA ARG A 242 25.97 -9.95 2.44
C ARG A 242 26.02 -9.30 3.82
N LEU A 243 25.30 -8.20 4.02
CA LEU A 243 25.21 -7.55 5.34
C LEU A 243 24.57 -8.46 6.38
N SER A 244 23.62 -9.32 5.98
CA SER A 244 22.91 -10.22 6.89
C SER A 244 23.80 -11.28 7.54
N ARG A 245 24.93 -11.62 6.93
CA ARG A 245 25.88 -12.61 7.48
C ARG A 245 26.42 -12.19 8.85
N GLU A 246 26.67 -10.90 9.02
CA GLU A 246 27.27 -10.32 10.24
C GLU A 246 26.24 -9.51 11.06
N ALA A 247 24.98 -9.57 10.67
CA ALA A 247 23.92 -8.76 11.27
C ALA A 247 23.55 -9.25 12.67
N GLU A 248 23.25 -8.31 13.55
CA GLU A 248 22.51 -8.62 14.78
C GLU A 248 21.12 -9.14 14.40
N GLN A 249 20.73 -10.31 14.94
CA GLN A 249 19.50 -10.99 14.55
C GLN A 249 18.40 -10.77 15.59
N LEU A 250 17.23 -10.32 15.11
CA LEU A 250 16.00 -10.30 15.92
C LEU A 250 15.26 -11.62 15.69
N GLU A 251 15.24 -12.48 16.68
CA GLU A 251 14.75 -13.85 16.54
C GLU A 251 13.28 -14.04 16.87
N GLN A 252 12.79 -13.30 17.89
CA GLN A 252 11.45 -13.54 18.42
C GLN A 252 10.38 -12.90 17.52
N GLY A 253 9.55 -13.76 16.92
CA GLY A 253 8.39 -13.31 16.15
C GLY A 253 7.19 -13.03 17.06
N HIS A 254 6.47 -11.95 16.75
CA HIS A 254 5.24 -11.52 17.44
C HIS A 254 4.04 -11.55 16.50
N ARG A 255 4.21 -12.09 15.28
CA ARG A 255 3.15 -12.10 14.25
C ARG A 255 2.79 -13.52 13.82
N CYS A 256 3.70 -14.21 13.17
CA CYS A 256 3.41 -15.47 12.47
C CYS A 256 3.31 -16.64 13.44
N GLY A 257 2.20 -17.36 13.38
CA GLY A 257 2.03 -18.63 14.07
C GLY A 257 2.94 -19.72 13.48
N LYS A 258 3.00 -20.87 14.16
CA LYS A 258 3.94 -21.97 13.83
C LYS A 258 3.81 -22.45 12.37
N THR A 259 2.59 -22.57 11.86
CA THR A 259 2.34 -23.08 10.51
C THR A 259 2.88 -22.11 9.43
N ILE A 260 2.57 -20.82 9.54
CA ILE A 260 3.05 -19.79 8.60
C ILE A 260 4.58 -19.64 8.70
N ASN A 261 5.12 -19.61 9.92
CA ASN A 261 6.56 -19.49 10.15
C ASN A 261 7.32 -20.66 9.47
N ASN A 262 6.86 -21.91 9.69
CA ASN A 262 7.47 -23.08 9.07
C ASN A 262 7.37 -23.06 7.54
N LEU A 263 6.23 -22.63 7.01
CA LEU A 263 6.04 -22.49 5.56
C LEU A 263 7.02 -21.43 5.00
N CYS A 264 7.11 -20.27 5.64
CA CYS A 264 8.01 -19.19 5.23
C CYS A 264 9.47 -19.64 5.25
N LYS A 265 9.90 -20.34 6.31
CA LYS A 265 11.28 -20.89 6.39
C LYS A 265 11.57 -21.85 5.24
N ARG A 266 10.63 -22.76 4.92
CA ARG A 266 10.81 -23.69 3.80
C ARG A 266 10.95 -22.95 2.46
N ILE A 267 10.13 -21.90 2.27
CA ILE A 267 10.16 -21.09 1.03
C ILE A 267 11.51 -20.39 0.87
N ILE A 268 12.05 -19.81 1.95
CA ILE A 268 13.23 -18.95 1.86
C ILE A 268 14.56 -19.71 2.00
N ARG A 269 14.53 -20.95 2.51
CA ARG A 269 15.73 -21.76 2.75
C ARG A 269 16.69 -21.85 1.55
N PRO A 270 16.24 -21.98 0.28
CA PRO A 270 17.17 -21.99 -0.85
C PRO A 270 18.00 -20.71 -0.97
N ILE A 271 17.45 -19.56 -0.56
CA ILE A 271 18.19 -18.29 -0.54
C ILE A 271 19.25 -18.33 0.58
N TRP A 272 18.87 -18.77 1.78
CA TRP A 272 19.82 -18.89 2.89
C TRP A 272 20.99 -19.82 2.56
N ASN A 273 20.69 -20.96 1.90
CA ASN A 273 21.72 -21.91 1.44
C ASN A 273 22.67 -21.25 0.42
N HIS A 274 22.12 -20.45 -0.50
CA HIS A 274 22.91 -19.75 -1.53
C HIS A 274 23.87 -18.74 -0.89
N TYR A 275 23.41 -17.97 0.12
CA TYR A 275 24.23 -16.96 0.77
C TYR A 275 25.05 -17.50 1.96
N GLY A 276 24.91 -18.77 2.31
CA GLY A 276 25.70 -19.45 3.34
C GLY A 276 25.38 -18.99 4.78
N TYR A 277 24.11 -18.71 5.07
CA TYR A 277 23.69 -18.41 6.45
C TYR A 277 22.28 -18.92 6.70
N GLU A 278 21.92 -19.09 7.97
CA GLU A 278 20.56 -19.44 8.38
C GLU A 278 20.11 -18.46 9.47
N ARG A 279 18.81 -18.19 9.52
CA ARG A 279 18.25 -17.22 10.45
C ARG A 279 17.38 -17.91 11.49
N ALA A 280 17.64 -17.59 12.75
CA ALA A 280 16.79 -18.01 13.86
C ALA A 280 15.53 -17.13 13.87
N TRP A 281 14.38 -17.73 13.54
CA TRP A 281 13.08 -17.03 13.57
C TRP A 281 12.10 -17.87 14.36
N LYS A 282 11.77 -17.43 15.57
CA LYS A 282 10.85 -18.13 16.47
C LYS A 282 9.41 -17.68 16.18
N PRO A 283 8.46 -18.61 16.03
CA PRO A 283 7.05 -18.25 15.83
C PRO A 283 6.39 -17.78 17.14
N THR A 284 5.16 -17.30 17.03
CA THR A 284 4.25 -17.23 18.19
C THR A 284 3.74 -18.63 18.52
N ASP A 285 3.08 -18.80 19.65
CA ASP A 285 2.57 -20.12 20.08
C ASP A 285 1.33 -20.58 19.31
N VAL A 286 0.76 -19.71 18.49
CA VAL A 286 -0.43 -20.03 17.70
C VAL A 286 -0.13 -21.10 16.65
N ILE A 287 -0.99 -22.13 16.59
CA ILE A 287 -0.96 -23.16 15.55
C ILE A 287 -2.13 -22.88 14.62
N GLY A 288 -1.82 -22.55 13.39
CA GLY A 288 -2.83 -22.37 12.35
C GLY A 288 -2.81 -23.51 11.34
N ASN A 289 -3.57 -23.35 10.27
CA ASN A 289 -3.70 -24.35 9.20
C ASN A 289 -3.18 -23.81 7.87
N HIS A 290 -2.71 -24.72 7.02
CA HIS A 290 -2.36 -24.41 5.64
C HIS A 290 -3.25 -25.25 4.71
N TYR A 291 -4.04 -24.56 3.91
CA TYR A 291 -5.01 -25.16 2.98
C TYR A 291 -4.59 -24.96 1.53
N HIS A 292 -4.95 -25.88 0.66
CA HIS A 292 -4.71 -25.79 -0.78
C HIS A 292 -6.03 -25.66 -1.54
N LEU A 293 -6.12 -24.62 -2.36
CA LEU A 293 -7.26 -24.33 -3.24
C LEU A 293 -6.81 -24.51 -4.69
N PRO A 294 -7.45 -25.39 -5.46
CA PRO A 294 -7.09 -25.53 -6.88
C PRO A 294 -7.45 -24.27 -7.70
N SER A 295 -8.46 -23.55 -7.26
CA SER A 295 -8.87 -22.25 -7.82
C SER A 295 -9.92 -21.63 -6.89
N LEU A 296 -10.21 -20.34 -7.08
CA LEU A 296 -11.22 -19.62 -6.29
C LEU A 296 -12.68 -19.91 -6.74
N ASP A 297 -12.86 -20.56 -7.88
CA ASP A 297 -14.20 -20.87 -8.41
C ASP A 297 -14.64 -22.32 -8.15
N LYS A 298 -13.76 -23.18 -7.68
CA LYS A 298 -14.07 -24.59 -7.40
C LYS A 298 -14.42 -24.82 -5.94
N ARG A 299 -15.54 -25.48 -5.72
CA ARG A 299 -15.94 -25.92 -4.37
C ARG A 299 -15.07 -27.10 -3.94
N CYS A 300 -14.55 -27.01 -2.73
CA CYS A 300 -13.78 -28.07 -2.07
C CYS A 300 -13.77 -27.80 -0.56
N SER A 301 -13.30 -28.75 0.23
CA SER A 301 -13.26 -28.61 1.70
C SER A 301 -12.47 -27.38 2.15
N ALA A 302 -11.35 -27.07 1.48
CA ALA A 302 -10.53 -25.88 1.79
C ALA A 302 -11.29 -24.58 1.50
N MET A 303 -12.13 -24.55 0.45
CA MET A 303 -12.99 -23.40 0.13
C MET A 303 -14.11 -23.26 1.18
N THR A 304 -14.70 -24.37 1.59
CA THR A 304 -15.71 -24.35 2.66
C THR A 304 -15.10 -23.78 3.94
N ALA A 305 -13.94 -24.28 4.34
CA ALA A 305 -13.23 -23.77 5.53
C ALA A 305 -12.95 -22.26 5.46
N LEU A 306 -12.55 -21.76 4.28
CA LEU A 306 -12.31 -20.33 4.08
C LEU A 306 -13.60 -19.51 4.26
N LEU A 307 -14.67 -19.93 3.59
CA LEU A 307 -15.97 -19.23 3.64
C LEU A 307 -16.59 -19.26 5.03
N ASP A 308 -16.52 -20.40 5.71
CA ASP A 308 -17.01 -20.55 7.08
C ASP A 308 -16.23 -19.64 8.04
N LYS A 309 -14.93 -19.58 7.89
CA LYS A 309 -14.10 -18.72 8.73
C LYS A 309 -14.40 -17.22 8.48
N ILE A 310 -14.51 -16.79 7.22
CA ILE A 310 -14.92 -15.42 6.88
C ILE A 310 -16.29 -15.06 7.48
N LYS A 311 -17.22 -16.02 7.48
CA LYS A 311 -18.60 -15.81 7.95
C LYS A 311 -18.70 -15.78 9.48
N HIS A 312 -17.96 -16.62 10.17
CA HIS A 312 -18.18 -16.87 11.60
C HIS A 312 -17.12 -16.30 12.54
N THR A 313 -16.14 -15.54 12.03
CA THR A 313 -15.14 -14.87 12.87
C THR A 313 -15.06 -13.39 12.53
N ASP A 314 -14.53 -12.60 13.45
CA ASP A 314 -14.21 -11.17 13.23
C ASP A 314 -12.79 -10.97 12.70
N GLU A 315 -12.11 -12.05 12.33
CA GLU A 315 -10.74 -12.02 11.84
C GLU A 315 -10.64 -11.30 10.49
N THR A 316 -9.48 -10.70 10.25
CA THR A 316 -9.16 -10.01 9.00
C THR A 316 -8.58 -10.99 7.98
N PHE A 317 -8.87 -10.77 6.71
CA PHE A 317 -8.42 -11.62 5.60
C PHE A 317 -7.75 -10.80 4.51
N LEU A 318 -6.58 -11.23 4.10
CA LEU A 318 -5.89 -10.66 2.95
C LEU A 318 -5.90 -11.65 1.79
N PHE A 319 -6.46 -11.24 0.65
CA PHE A 319 -6.30 -11.94 -0.63
C PHE A 319 -5.19 -11.26 -1.40
N THR A 320 -4.04 -11.91 -1.51
CA THR A 320 -2.91 -11.31 -2.20
C THR A 320 -2.50 -12.17 -3.40
N TYR A 321 -2.05 -11.51 -4.43
CA TYR A 321 -1.72 -12.12 -5.70
C TYR A 321 -0.48 -11.46 -6.29
N ARG A 322 0.18 -12.21 -7.13
CA ARG A 322 1.29 -11.69 -7.90
C ARG A 322 0.72 -10.96 -9.11
N GLY A 323 1.04 -9.70 -9.25
CA GLY A 323 0.51 -8.89 -10.35
C GLY A 323 1.47 -7.85 -10.85
N THR A 324 1.58 -7.80 -12.16
CA THR A 324 2.03 -6.63 -12.89
C THR A 324 0.88 -6.15 -13.76
N PRO A 325 0.94 -4.91 -14.26
CA PRO A 325 -0.15 -4.36 -15.08
C PRO A 325 -0.19 -4.96 -16.51
N SER A 326 -0.16 -6.28 -16.63
CA SER A 326 -0.40 -6.99 -17.91
C SER A 326 -1.80 -7.65 -17.86
N ASP A 327 -2.33 -8.01 -18.99
CA ASP A 327 -3.71 -8.52 -19.17
C ASP A 327 -4.08 -9.72 -18.27
N SER A 328 -3.10 -10.51 -17.86
CA SER A 328 -3.33 -11.63 -16.94
C SER A 328 -3.74 -11.15 -15.53
N TRP A 329 -3.32 -9.96 -15.14
CA TRP A 329 -3.65 -9.37 -13.83
C TRP A 329 -5.12 -8.95 -13.75
N VAL A 330 -5.64 -8.38 -14.82
CA VAL A 330 -7.07 -7.98 -14.93
C VAL A 330 -7.96 -9.20 -14.73
N LYS A 331 -7.58 -10.32 -15.29
CA LYS A 331 -8.28 -11.62 -15.12
C LYS A 331 -8.27 -12.15 -13.69
N UNK A 332 -7.34 -12.06 -13.03
CA UNK A 332 -7.20 -12.49 -11.69
C UNK A 332 -8.00 -11.67 -10.75
N UNK A 333 -7.88 -10.52 -11.01
CA UNK A 333 -8.58 -9.62 -10.21
C UNK A 333 -10.06 -9.71 -10.41
N UNK A 334 -10.35 -9.88 -11.45
CA UNK A 334 -11.69 -10.11 -11.77
C UNK A 334 -12.24 -11.36 -11.14
N UNK A 335 -11.47 -12.25 -11.07
CA UNK A 335 -11.83 -13.46 -10.40
C UNK A 335 -12.06 -13.28 -8.94
N VAL A 336 -11.08 -12.69 -8.28
CA VAL A 336 -11.25 -12.41 -6.83
C VAL A 336 -12.51 -11.56 -6.56
N LYS A 337 -12.68 -10.47 -7.27
CA LYS A 337 -13.87 -9.61 -7.13
C LYS A 337 -15.16 -10.36 -7.44
N LYS A 338 -15.16 -11.16 -8.48
CA LYS A 338 -16.31 -12.01 -8.86
C LYS A 338 -16.65 -13.01 -7.73
N PHE A 339 -15.63 -13.64 -7.18
CA PHE A 339 -15.77 -14.53 -6.03
C PHE A 339 -16.44 -13.80 -4.85
N PHE A 340 -15.91 -12.64 -4.45
CA PHE A 340 -16.51 -11.87 -3.35
C PHE A 340 -17.98 -11.49 -3.64
N LYS A 341 -18.26 -11.01 -4.85
CA LYS A 341 -19.63 -10.63 -5.25
C LYS A 341 -20.57 -11.83 -5.24
N GLN A 342 -20.12 -12.98 -5.73
CA GLN A 342 -20.93 -14.21 -5.74
C GLN A 342 -21.24 -14.69 -4.31
N GLN A 343 -20.26 -14.56 -3.41
CA GLN A 343 -20.41 -14.98 -2.01
C GLN A 343 -21.06 -13.92 -1.12
N GLY A 344 -21.33 -12.70 -1.61
CA GLY A 344 -21.85 -11.60 -0.78
C GLY A 344 -20.89 -11.16 0.31
N ILE A 345 -19.59 -11.23 0.05
CA ILE A 345 -18.54 -10.82 0.98
C ILE A 345 -18.19 -9.36 0.71
N GLU A 346 -18.30 -8.51 1.74
CA GLU A 346 -17.85 -7.14 1.65
C GLU A 346 -16.32 -7.11 1.56
N PHE A 347 -15.76 -6.30 0.65
CA PHE A 347 -14.33 -6.26 0.41
C PHE A 347 -13.83 -4.87 0.01
N ALA A 348 -12.53 -4.64 0.24
CA ALA A 348 -11.85 -3.40 -0.17
C ALA A 348 -10.50 -3.73 -0.81
N HIS A 349 -10.03 -2.87 -1.72
CA HIS A 349 -8.62 -2.88 -2.09
C HIS A 349 -7.84 -2.25 -0.92
N VAL A 350 -6.66 -2.78 -0.62
CA VAL A 350 -5.78 -2.18 0.40
C VAL A 350 -5.51 -0.71 0.01
N GLY A 351 -5.66 0.18 0.98
CA GLY A 351 -5.49 1.63 0.78
C GLY A 351 -6.73 2.36 0.25
N ASN A 352 -7.80 1.63 -0.10
CA ASN A 352 -9.02 2.22 -0.67
C ASN A 352 -10.24 1.96 0.24
N THR A 353 -11.30 2.70 -0.02
CA THR A 353 -12.60 2.47 0.61
C THR A 353 -13.20 1.13 0.13
N ALA A 354 -14.22 0.67 0.84
CA ALA A 354 -15.00 -0.52 0.46
C ALA A 354 -15.49 -0.44 -0.99
N HIS A 355 -15.60 -1.62 -1.64
CA HIS A 355 -16.10 -1.71 -3.03
C HIS A 355 -17.52 -1.13 -3.18
N VAL A 356 -18.35 -1.33 -2.16
CA VAL A 356 -19.62 -0.59 -2.01
C VAL A 356 -19.42 0.35 -0.82
N PRO A 357 -19.54 1.68 -1.00
CA PRO A 357 -19.36 2.61 0.12
C PRO A 357 -20.29 2.27 1.29
N LYS A 358 -19.77 2.32 2.50
CA LYS A 358 -20.55 2.06 3.73
C LYS A 358 -21.80 2.93 3.79
N LYS A 359 -21.72 4.21 3.40
CA LYS A 359 -22.89 5.09 3.39
C LYS A 359 -23.97 4.60 2.40
N GLU A 360 -23.58 3.99 1.27
CA GLU A 360 -24.56 3.39 0.34
C GLU A 360 -25.27 2.19 0.98
N LEU A 361 -24.52 1.28 1.62
CA LEU A 361 -25.09 0.14 2.33
C LEU A 361 -26.02 0.60 3.47
N ARG A 362 -25.60 1.63 4.20
CA ARG A 362 -26.42 2.22 5.27
C ARG A 362 -27.73 2.80 4.72
N CYS A 363 -27.72 3.41 3.55
CA CYS A 363 -28.95 3.91 2.92
C CYS A 363 -29.94 2.77 2.66
N HIS A 364 -29.48 1.66 2.11
CA HIS A 364 -30.34 0.50 1.87
C HIS A 364 -30.91 -0.09 3.19
N LYS A 365 -30.11 -0.07 4.25
CA LYS A 365 -30.52 -0.62 5.57
C LYS A 365 -31.55 0.28 6.27
N LEU A 366 -31.30 1.59 6.26
CA LEU A 366 -32.08 2.56 7.07
C LEU A 366 -33.31 3.14 6.34
N TRP A 367 -33.34 3.08 5.01
CA TRP A 367 -34.47 3.66 4.24
C TRP A 367 -35.83 3.08 4.64
N PRO A 368 -36.00 1.76 4.85
CA PRO A 368 -37.30 1.23 5.31
C PRO A 368 -37.76 1.82 6.65
N ASP A 369 -36.83 2.09 7.59
CA ASP A 369 -37.14 2.69 8.88
C ASP A 369 -37.55 4.16 8.71
N PHE A 370 -36.83 4.90 7.88
CA PHE A 370 -37.19 6.28 7.52
C PHE A 370 -38.59 6.36 6.93
N CYS A 371 -38.95 5.40 6.05
CA CYS A 371 -40.29 5.31 5.49
C CYS A 371 -41.36 4.99 6.52
N ARG A 372 -41.00 4.40 7.67
CA ARG A 372 -41.91 4.14 8.79
C ARG A 372 -42.02 5.30 9.78
N GLY A 373 -41.32 6.42 9.49
CA GLY A 373 -41.35 7.62 10.31
C GLY A 373 -40.21 7.75 11.30
N THR A 374 -39.23 6.85 11.30
CA THR A 374 -38.06 6.95 12.17
C THR A 374 -37.26 8.20 11.80
N PRO A 375 -37.01 9.13 12.74
CA PRO A 375 -36.19 10.31 12.46
C PRO A 375 -34.75 9.92 12.13
N MET A 376 -34.13 10.68 11.22
CA MET A 376 -32.72 10.47 10.80
C MET A 376 -31.94 11.76 10.93
N PRO A 377 -30.68 11.71 11.40
CA PRO A 377 -29.85 12.91 11.50
C PRO A 377 -29.51 13.46 10.11
N LEU A 378 -29.20 14.76 10.06
CA LEU A 378 -28.86 15.46 8.80
C LEU A 378 -27.81 14.72 7.97
N LYS A 379 -26.80 14.18 8.61
CA LYS A 379 -25.75 13.38 7.92
C LYS A 379 -26.35 12.21 7.13
N GLN A 380 -27.30 11.48 7.72
CA GLN A 380 -27.95 10.34 7.06
C GLN A 380 -28.88 10.80 5.92
N ILE A 381 -29.53 11.95 6.07
CA ILE A 381 -30.36 12.54 5.02
C ILE A 381 -29.46 12.92 3.82
N LYS A 382 -28.30 13.52 4.07
CA LYS A 382 -27.32 13.83 3.02
C LYS A 382 -26.82 12.56 2.31
N ASP A 383 -26.60 11.46 3.05
CA ASP A 383 -26.26 10.17 2.45
C ASP A 383 -27.38 9.63 1.56
N PHE A 384 -28.63 9.67 2.02
CA PHE A 384 -29.79 9.29 1.19
C PHE A 384 -29.80 10.11 -0.12
N TRP A 385 -29.65 11.42 -0.01
CA TRP A 385 -29.71 12.34 -1.14
C TRP A 385 -28.65 12.03 -2.21
N GLN A 386 -27.45 11.71 -1.76
CA GLN A 386 -26.34 11.37 -2.65
C GLN A 386 -26.70 10.21 -3.62
N TYR A 387 -27.47 9.26 -3.13
CA TYR A 387 -27.80 8.03 -3.88
C TYR A 387 -29.22 8.01 -4.47
N MET A 388 -30.15 8.82 -3.97
CA MET A 388 -31.52 8.88 -4.48
C MET A 388 -31.59 9.46 -5.89
N GLY A 389 -32.54 8.97 -6.67
CA GLY A 389 -32.81 9.45 -8.03
C GLY A 389 -34.00 10.41 -8.11
N SER A 390 -34.20 10.97 -9.28
CA SER A 390 -35.30 11.90 -9.58
C SER A 390 -36.71 11.32 -9.41
N LYS A 391 -36.81 10.02 -9.18
CA LYS A 391 -38.11 9.37 -8.88
C LYS A 391 -38.74 9.93 -7.60
N VAL A 392 -37.93 10.23 -6.60
CA VAL A 392 -38.40 10.64 -5.26
C VAL A 392 -38.03 12.08 -4.89
N ILE A 393 -36.99 12.65 -5.50
CA ILE A 393 -36.58 14.04 -5.24
C ILE A 393 -37.46 14.98 -6.07
N VAL A 394 -37.92 16.09 -5.47
CA VAL A 394 -38.68 17.12 -6.17
C VAL A 394 -37.74 17.85 -7.14
N HIS A 395 -38.26 18.12 -8.37
CA HIS A 395 -37.48 18.79 -9.40
C HIS A 395 -36.96 20.15 -8.90
N GLY A 396 -35.71 20.47 -9.20
CA GLY A 396 -35.08 21.72 -8.80
C GLY A 396 -34.47 21.71 -7.38
N ARG A 397 -34.53 20.59 -6.65
CA ARG A 397 -33.88 20.43 -5.35
C ARG A 397 -32.57 19.69 -5.53
N GLY A 398 -31.47 20.40 -5.48
CA GLY A 398 -30.11 19.84 -5.58
C GLY A 398 -29.36 19.76 -4.26
N GLU A 399 -28.11 19.35 -4.31
CA GLU A 399 -27.25 19.24 -3.11
C GLU A 399 -26.95 20.62 -2.50
N GLU A 400 -26.98 21.67 -3.29
CA GLU A 400 -26.76 23.07 -2.86
C GLU A 400 -27.78 23.55 -1.84
N THR A 401 -28.93 22.90 -1.70
CA THR A 401 -29.92 23.25 -0.68
C THR A 401 -29.48 22.85 0.74
N PHE A 402 -28.46 21.99 0.89
CA PHE A 402 -28.02 21.50 2.20
C PHE A 402 -27.38 22.59 3.07
N ASP A 403 -26.86 23.64 2.49
CA ASP A 403 -26.24 24.74 3.25
C ASP A 403 -27.26 25.48 4.13
N GLU A 404 -28.54 25.36 3.81
CA GLU A 404 -29.64 25.96 4.58
C GLU A 404 -30.16 25.04 5.70
N TRP A 405 -29.68 23.79 5.77
CA TRP A 405 -30.23 22.80 6.69
C TRP A 405 -29.52 22.84 8.05
N VAL A 406 -30.32 22.90 9.10
CA VAL A 406 -29.82 22.89 10.47
C VAL A 406 -29.48 21.47 10.91
N ASP A 407 -28.46 21.31 11.72
CA ASP A 407 -28.07 20.00 12.25
C ASP A 407 -29.09 19.53 13.31
N ARG A 408 -30.01 18.70 12.86
CA ARG A 408 -31.10 18.09 13.66
C ARG A 408 -31.53 16.80 12.99
N GLU A 409 -32.51 16.14 13.59
CA GLU A 409 -33.17 14.97 12.98
C GLU A 409 -34.31 15.41 12.05
N TYR A 410 -34.53 14.63 11.00
CA TYR A 410 -35.52 14.85 9.97
C TYR A 410 -36.37 13.59 9.79
N THR A 411 -37.70 13.77 9.63
CA THR A 411 -38.62 12.68 9.31
C THR A 411 -39.00 12.73 7.83
N LEU A 412 -39.51 11.60 7.31
CA LEU A 412 -40.01 11.54 5.95
C LEU A 412 -41.13 12.59 5.75
N ASP A 413 -42.08 12.70 6.71
CA ASP A 413 -43.19 13.65 6.63
C ASP A 413 -42.71 15.10 6.56
N TYR A 414 -41.68 15.44 7.35
CA TYR A 414 -41.05 16.77 7.26
C TYR A 414 -40.51 17.01 5.84
N MET A 415 -39.82 16.03 5.28
CA MET A 415 -39.19 16.16 3.95
C MET A 415 -40.25 16.30 2.83
N ILE A 416 -41.39 15.63 2.98
CA ILE A 416 -42.51 15.74 2.02
C ILE A 416 -43.21 17.10 2.20
N TYR A 417 -43.54 17.49 3.43
CA TYR A 417 -44.23 18.76 3.73
C TYR A 417 -43.48 19.97 3.18
N HIS A 418 -42.15 19.98 3.32
CA HIS A 418 -41.31 21.06 2.81
C HIS A 418 -40.91 20.88 1.34
N LYS A 419 -41.52 19.94 0.63
CA LYS A 419 -41.33 19.69 -0.80
C LYS A 419 -39.86 19.39 -1.19
N TYR A 420 -39.12 18.72 -0.32
CA TYR A 420 -37.84 18.13 -0.67
C TYR A 420 -38.03 16.78 -1.35
N LEU A 421 -38.95 15.97 -0.84
CA LEU A 421 -39.33 14.68 -1.41
C LEU A 421 -40.76 14.71 -1.92
N LYS A 422 -41.05 13.90 -2.93
CA LYS A 422 -42.40 13.75 -3.50
C LYS A 422 -43.33 13.05 -2.52
N GLU A 423 -44.64 13.30 -2.63
CA GLU A 423 -45.67 12.78 -1.74
C GLU A 423 -45.68 11.23 -1.65
N ASP A 424 -45.27 10.57 -2.71
CA ASP A 424 -45.20 9.12 -2.78
C ASP A 424 -43.85 8.51 -2.46
N ALA A 425 -42.87 9.33 -2.02
CA ALA A 425 -41.49 8.88 -1.75
C ALA A 425 -41.41 7.73 -0.76
N GLY A 426 -42.29 7.69 0.26
CA GLY A 426 -42.32 6.65 1.29
C GLY A 426 -43.00 5.36 0.89
N ARG A 427 -43.68 5.31 -0.27
CA ARG A 427 -44.37 4.09 -0.74
C ARG A 427 -43.40 2.97 -1.09
N GLU A 428 -42.22 3.37 -1.62
CA GLU A 428 -41.19 2.42 -2.02
C GLU A 428 -40.17 2.23 -0.90
N ARG A 429 -40.26 1.10 -0.22
CA ARG A 429 -39.37 0.78 0.91
C ARG A 429 -38.05 0.13 0.49
N ASP A 430 -37.94 -0.30 -0.76
CA ASP A 430 -36.66 -0.82 -1.27
C ASP A 430 -35.85 0.34 -1.88
N PHE A 431 -34.79 0.77 -1.18
CA PHE A 431 -33.92 1.86 -1.64
C PHE A 431 -33.37 1.62 -3.05
N ALA A 432 -33.18 0.36 -3.44
CA ALA A 432 -32.70 0.01 -4.79
C ALA A 432 -33.61 0.53 -5.91
N LEU A 433 -34.92 0.68 -5.63
CA LEU A 433 -35.90 1.10 -6.64
C LEU A 433 -36.03 2.62 -6.76
N ILE A 434 -35.56 3.36 -5.76
CA ILE A 434 -35.64 4.83 -5.75
C ILE A 434 -34.29 5.51 -6.03
N ARG A 435 -33.19 4.75 -6.05
CA ARG A 435 -31.86 5.30 -6.23
C ARG A 435 -31.59 5.69 -7.69
N LYS A 436 -30.54 6.48 -7.89
CA LYS A 436 -29.98 6.76 -9.23
C LYS A 436 -29.69 5.44 -9.95
N LYS A 437 -29.88 5.40 -11.27
CA LYS A 437 -29.65 4.20 -12.09
C LYS A 437 -28.30 3.54 -11.75
N THR A 438 -28.31 2.25 -11.54
CA THR A 438 -27.11 1.48 -11.22
C THR A 438 -27.16 0.11 -11.89
N ASP A 439 -25.99 -0.49 -12.05
CA ASP A 439 -25.81 -1.84 -12.60
C ASP A 439 -26.63 -2.87 -11.79
N PRO A 440 -27.46 -3.69 -12.43
CA PRO A 440 -28.24 -4.74 -11.74
C PRO A 440 -27.36 -5.71 -10.91
N ASP A 441 -26.19 -6.08 -11.43
CA ASP A 441 -25.26 -6.97 -10.70
C ASP A 441 -24.77 -6.33 -9.38
N ARG A 442 -24.61 -5.01 -9.38
CA ARG A 442 -24.25 -4.27 -8.15
C ARG A 442 -25.38 -4.36 -7.11
N LEU A 443 -26.64 -4.22 -7.56
CA LEU A 443 -27.79 -4.32 -6.64
C LEU A 443 -27.94 -5.73 -6.07
N ILE A 444 -27.76 -6.75 -6.88
CA ILE A 444 -27.77 -8.15 -6.41
C ILE A 444 -26.69 -8.35 -5.33
N TYR A 445 -25.51 -7.81 -5.57
CA TYR A 445 -24.39 -7.89 -4.62
C TYR A 445 -24.70 -7.15 -3.31
N ILE A 446 -25.24 -5.92 -3.38
CA ILE A 446 -25.66 -5.15 -2.20
C ILE A 446 -26.67 -5.97 -1.35
N ARG A 447 -27.70 -6.54 -1.99
CA ARG A 447 -28.70 -7.37 -1.29
C ARG A 447 -28.04 -8.57 -0.60
N LYS A 448 -27.07 -9.21 -1.24
CA LYS A 448 -26.33 -10.34 -0.62
C LYS A 448 -25.56 -9.92 0.63
N ILE A 449 -24.93 -8.75 0.62
CA ILE A 449 -24.22 -8.20 1.80
C ILE A 449 -25.22 -7.96 2.94
N LEU A 450 -26.33 -7.26 2.64
CA LEU A 450 -27.35 -6.91 3.64
C LEU A 450 -27.98 -8.15 4.27
N ASN A 451 -28.28 -9.17 3.46
CA ASN A 451 -28.87 -10.42 3.94
C ASN A 451 -27.92 -11.24 4.83
N LYS A 452 -26.62 -10.99 4.77
CA LYS A 452 -25.61 -11.64 5.62
C LYS A 452 -25.35 -10.90 6.94
N GLY A 453 -26.07 -9.81 7.19
CA GLY A 453 -25.87 -9.02 8.41
C GLY A 453 -24.80 -7.93 8.23
N TYR A 454 -25.13 -6.91 7.46
CA TYR A 454 -24.26 -5.76 7.27
C TYR A 454 -23.91 -5.08 8.60
N ASP A 455 -22.62 -4.79 8.77
CA ASP A 455 -22.06 -4.10 9.92
C ASP A 455 -21.31 -2.83 9.43
N ASP A 456 -21.39 -1.76 10.20
CA ASP A 456 -20.69 -0.50 9.90
C ASP A 456 -19.20 -0.53 10.26
N GLY A 457 -18.70 -1.62 10.84
CA GLY A 457 -17.28 -1.81 11.18
C GLY A 457 -16.35 -1.80 9.97
N GLU A 458 -15.04 -1.85 10.23
CA GLU A 458 -14.05 -1.85 9.17
C GLU A 458 -14.19 -3.09 8.26
N VAL A 459 -13.95 -2.92 6.95
CA VAL A 459 -14.00 -4.03 5.99
C VAL A 459 -12.86 -5.01 6.30
N ARG A 460 -13.26 -6.22 6.71
CA ARG A 460 -12.32 -7.26 7.17
C ARG A 460 -11.62 -8.01 6.04
N VAL A 461 -12.22 -8.05 4.85
CA VAL A 461 -11.64 -8.75 3.70
C VAL A 461 -11.02 -7.73 2.75
N LYS A 462 -9.70 -7.80 2.62
CA LYS A 462 -8.95 -6.89 1.74
C LYS A 462 -8.20 -7.68 0.66
N TYR A 463 -7.95 -7.03 -0.46
CA TYR A 463 -7.17 -7.63 -1.54
C TYR A 463 -6.17 -6.62 -2.10
N ALA A 464 -5.01 -7.11 -2.53
CA ALA A 464 -4.01 -6.30 -3.24
C ALA A 464 -2.88 -7.19 -3.77
N ASN A 465 -2.05 -6.63 -4.64
CA ASN A 465 -0.84 -7.33 -5.08
C ASN A 465 0.20 -7.41 -3.93
N ILE A 466 1.15 -8.32 -4.06
CA ILE A 466 2.13 -8.62 -3.01
C ILE A 466 2.98 -7.39 -2.63
N HIS A 467 3.34 -6.55 -3.60
CA HIS A 467 4.15 -5.35 -3.34
C HIS A 467 3.39 -4.33 -2.45
N THR A 468 2.08 -4.18 -2.71
CA THR A 468 1.22 -3.25 -1.96
C THR A 468 1.02 -3.69 -0.50
N VAL A 469 1.06 -5.00 -0.22
CA VAL A 469 0.77 -5.50 1.13
C VAL A 469 2.01 -5.63 2.01
N LYS A 470 3.18 -5.32 1.50
CA LYS A 470 4.41 -5.32 2.30
C LYS A 470 4.24 -4.36 3.50
N GLY A 471 4.70 -4.76 4.67
CA GLY A 471 4.52 -4.03 5.93
C GLY A 471 3.24 -4.37 6.68
N LEU A 472 2.14 -4.70 5.98
CA LEU A 472 0.83 -4.92 6.61
C LEU A 472 0.73 -6.25 7.34
N THR A 473 -0.29 -6.37 8.19
CA THR A 473 -0.57 -7.57 8.98
C THR A 473 -2.07 -7.89 8.94
N PHE A 474 -2.39 -9.16 8.77
CA PHE A 474 -3.77 -9.69 8.77
C PHE A 474 -3.81 -10.98 9.59
N ASP A 475 -4.98 -11.34 10.04
CA ASP A 475 -5.11 -12.59 10.80
C ASP A 475 -4.94 -13.80 9.88
N ASN A 476 -5.46 -13.72 8.65
CA ASN A 476 -5.42 -14.80 7.68
C ASN A 476 -4.98 -14.31 6.30
N VAL A 477 -4.31 -15.18 5.51
CA VAL A 477 -3.88 -14.83 4.16
C VAL A 477 -4.31 -15.89 3.13
N VAL A 478 -4.76 -15.43 1.98
CA VAL A 478 -5.03 -16.23 0.79
C VAL A 478 -4.06 -15.77 -0.29
N VAL A 479 -3.12 -16.64 -0.67
CA VAL A 479 -2.04 -16.30 -1.61
C VAL A 479 -2.31 -16.99 -2.95
N ASP A 480 -2.60 -16.19 -3.98
CA ASP A 480 -2.87 -16.68 -5.33
C ASP A 480 -1.56 -16.74 -6.13
N LEU A 481 -1.14 -17.97 -6.44
CA LEU A 481 0.08 -18.26 -7.20
C LEU A 481 -0.24 -18.67 -8.65
N THR A 482 -1.46 -18.51 -9.13
CA THR A 482 -1.87 -18.95 -10.48
C THR A 482 -1.23 -18.11 -11.60
N ALA A 483 -0.94 -16.84 -11.33
CA ALA A 483 -0.25 -15.96 -12.28
C ALA A 483 1.26 -16.29 -12.29
N THR A 484 1.77 -16.74 -13.43
CA THR A 484 3.20 -17.01 -13.61
C THR A 484 3.85 -15.84 -14.36
N ARG A 485 4.99 -15.39 -13.88
CA ARG A 485 5.84 -14.44 -14.58
C ARG A 485 7.27 -14.98 -14.60
N GLN A 486 8.02 -14.60 -15.62
CA GLN A 486 9.44 -14.92 -15.75
C GLN A 486 10.28 -13.98 -14.87
N GLU A 487 10.16 -14.12 -13.56
CA GLU A 487 11.11 -13.51 -12.63
C GLU A 487 12.15 -14.59 -12.27
N ASP A 488 13.31 -14.13 -11.83
CA ASP A 488 14.31 -15.06 -11.33
C ASP A 488 13.78 -15.85 -10.12
N TYR A 489 14.39 -16.97 -9.88
CA TYR A 489 13.95 -17.93 -8.88
C TYR A 489 13.92 -17.31 -7.47
N PHE A 490 14.95 -16.55 -7.11
CA PHE A 490 15.03 -15.97 -5.75
C PHE A 490 13.98 -14.86 -5.53
N THR A 491 13.74 -14.03 -6.54
CA THR A 491 12.66 -13.03 -6.48
C THR A 491 11.30 -13.70 -6.27
N GLN A 492 11.04 -14.83 -6.95
CA GLN A 492 9.81 -15.60 -6.73
C GLN A 492 9.68 -16.09 -5.27
N LEU A 493 10.78 -16.56 -4.67
CA LEU A 493 10.78 -17.02 -3.27
C LEU A 493 10.52 -15.86 -2.31
N ARG A 494 11.18 -14.71 -2.52
CA ARG A 494 10.97 -13.51 -1.69
C ARG A 494 9.52 -13.01 -1.77
N LEU A 495 8.92 -13.00 -2.96
CA LEU A 495 7.50 -12.61 -3.11
C LEU A 495 6.57 -13.56 -2.34
N LYS A 496 6.78 -14.88 -2.43
CA LYS A 496 5.99 -15.85 -1.66
C LYS A 496 6.19 -15.63 -0.15
N TYR A 497 7.43 -15.44 0.28
CA TYR A 497 7.78 -15.17 1.68
C TYR A 497 7.06 -13.93 2.21
N VAL A 498 7.11 -12.82 1.45
CA VAL A 498 6.38 -11.59 1.81
C VAL A 498 4.89 -11.87 1.94
N ALA A 499 4.28 -12.56 0.95
CA ALA A 499 2.85 -12.81 0.91
C ALA A 499 2.36 -13.60 2.14
N TYR A 500 2.98 -14.76 2.41
CA TYR A 500 2.55 -15.60 3.54
C TYR A 500 2.84 -14.94 4.89
N SER A 501 3.95 -14.23 5.01
CA SER A 501 4.32 -13.58 6.28
C SER A 501 3.42 -12.39 6.67
N ARG A 502 2.43 -12.05 5.85
CA ARG A 502 1.38 -11.06 6.23
C ARG A 502 0.37 -11.65 7.20
N GLY A 503 0.27 -12.98 7.30
CA GLY A 503 -0.71 -13.68 8.15
C GLY A 503 -0.20 -13.98 9.54
N LYS A 504 -1.17 -14.06 10.49
CA LYS A 504 -0.91 -14.54 11.86
C LYS A 504 -1.27 -16.01 12.03
N PHE A 505 -2.46 -16.41 11.54
CA PHE A 505 -3.10 -17.69 11.89
C PHE A 505 -3.10 -18.67 10.72
N ASP A 506 -4.09 -18.60 9.85
CA ASP A 506 -4.28 -19.56 8.77
C ASP A 506 -3.82 -19.00 7.41
N CYS A 507 -3.43 -19.91 6.52
CA CYS A 507 -3.10 -19.52 5.16
C CYS A 507 -3.70 -20.49 4.13
N TRP A 508 -4.08 -19.94 2.99
CA TRP A 508 -4.58 -20.68 1.82
C TRP A 508 -3.67 -20.39 0.63
N THR A 509 -3.27 -21.44 -0.07
CA THR A 509 -2.54 -21.32 -1.33
C THR A 509 -3.49 -21.64 -2.50
N VAL A 510 -3.68 -20.71 -3.42
CA VAL A 510 -4.44 -20.93 -4.65
C VAL A 510 -3.45 -21.26 -5.76
N ALA A 511 -3.49 -22.52 -6.25
CA ALA A 511 -2.60 -22.97 -7.33
C ALA A 511 -3.20 -24.20 -8.02
N SER A 512 -3.11 -24.28 -9.35
CA SER A 512 -3.55 -25.45 -10.09
C SER A 512 -2.70 -26.68 -9.76
N GLN A 513 -3.31 -27.87 -9.74
CA GLN A 513 -2.59 -29.13 -9.53
C GLN A 513 -1.43 -29.26 -10.53
N GLY A 514 -0.26 -29.63 -10.06
CA GLY A 514 0.97 -29.74 -10.86
C GLY A 514 1.90 -28.53 -10.77
N LYS A 515 1.40 -27.38 -10.28
CA LYS A 515 2.21 -26.17 -10.03
C LYS A 515 2.55 -25.95 -8.56
N TYR A 516 2.34 -26.98 -7.72
CA TYR A 516 2.59 -26.94 -6.26
C TYR A 516 4.07 -27.03 -5.89
N THR A 517 4.98 -26.72 -6.80
CA THR A 517 6.37 -26.62 -6.37
C THR A 517 6.55 -25.27 -5.64
N LEU A 518 6.37 -25.32 -4.34
CA LEU A 518 6.82 -24.24 -3.43
C LEU A 518 8.37 -24.14 -3.43
N GLY A 519 9.02 -24.62 -4.49
CA GLY A 519 10.47 -24.63 -4.56
C GLY A 519 11.13 -25.79 -3.80
N VAL A 520 10.32 -26.74 -3.31
CA VAL A 520 10.85 -27.91 -2.60
C VAL A 520 10.60 -29.16 -3.48
N ARG A 521 11.61 -29.59 -4.20
CA ARG A 521 11.76 -31.00 -4.56
C ARG A 521 12.50 -31.68 -3.43
#